data_3e59a5eb780b6d8d72932e1fa0377719
#
_entry.id   3e59a5eb780b6d8d72932e1fa0377719
#
_cell.length_a   1.000
_cell.length_b   1.000
_cell.length_c   1.000
_cell.angle_alpha   90.00
_cell.angle_beta   90.00
_cell.angle_gamma   90.00
#
_symmetry.space_group_name_H-M   'P 1'
#
loop_
_entity.id
_entity.type
_entity.pdbx_description
1 polymer ?
#
loop_
_entity_poly.entity_id
_entity_poly.type
_entity_poly.pdbx_seq_one_letter_code
_entity_poly.pdbx_strand_id
1 'polypeptide(L)'
;MSCRSDNLKTGVARAPHRSLLKALGFVDEEMGRPVIGIANSFNEIIPGHVGLKNIVQAVKDGIRNAGGVPIEFNTIGICDGLAMNHIGMKYSLVTRNIIADSIEATAMATPFDAMVFIPNCDKVVPGMLIAAARLNIPSVFVSGGAMLAGVHKGKKIGLSDVFEAVGKHQTGEMGDEELASIEDNACPTCGSCSGMYTANTMNCLTEALGMGLPGNGTIPAVYSERLRLAKLAGMQAVEVLKANLRPKDVMTREAFENAVALDMALGGSSNTALHLPAIAHEAGVPLSLDDFDRIAQITPQLSKLSPSGVYFIEDLYAAGGVSAVLKRLAENGRLHTECQTVALKTQGEIAEAAYVADEDVIHPWDNPVHETGGIAVLKGNLAEDGSVVKAGAVDADMLVHSGPAKVFNSEEEAVEAITGGKIVKGDVVVIRYEGPKGGPGMREMLTPTSMIAGMGLDKDVALLTDGRFSGATRGASIGHVSPEAAAGGTIAVVEDGDIINIDIPNGKLELAVSDEEIARRKAALKPFKSN
;
A
#
# COMPACT_ATOMS: atom_id res chain seq x y z
N MET A 1 6.60 32.21 17.67
CA MET A 1 5.42 31.46 17.18
C MET A 1 4.49 31.17 18.34
N SER A 2 3.21 31.40 18.21
CA SER A 2 2.22 30.90 19.17
C SER A 2 2.08 29.39 18.92
N CYS A 3 2.47 28.58 19.91
CA CYS A 3 2.37 27.14 19.86
C CYS A 3 0.93 26.69 20.14
N ARG A 4 0.42 25.66 19.46
CA ARG A 4 -0.90 25.08 19.75
C ARG A 4 -0.96 24.57 21.19
N SER A 5 0.13 24.00 21.68
CA SER A 5 0.29 23.50 23.04
C SER A 5 0.25 24.59 24.11
N ASP A 6 0.32 25.89 23.76
CA ASP A 6 0.13 27.00 24.69
C ASP A 6 -1.28 26.98 25.33
N ASN A 7 -2.25 26.37 24.64
CA ASN A 7 -3.58 26.11 25.17
C ASN A 7 -3.59 25.16 26.41
N LEU A 8 -2.49 24.45 26.66
CA LEU A 8 -2.31 23.60 27.85
C LEU A 8 -1.33 24.20 28.86
N LYS A 9 -0.45 25.12 28.45
CA LYS A 9 0.71 25.52 29.22
C LYS A 9 0.70 26.96 29.70
N THR A 10 0.09 27.90 28.93
CA THR A 10 0.31 29.32 29.11
C THR A 10 -0.85 30.01 29.85
N GLY A 11 -0.51 30.85 30.83
CA GLY A 11 -1.44 31.68 31.59
C GLY A 11 -1.99 30.99 32.86
N VAL A 12 -2.56 31.81 33.75
CA VAL A 12 -3.07 31.38 35.07
C VAL A 12 -4.21 30.37 34.93
N ALA A 13 -5.12 30.57 33.99
CA ALA A 13 -6.26 29.67 33.72
C ALA A 13 -5.84 28.24 33.29
N ARG A 14 -4.58 28.04 32.94
CA ARG A 14 -4.02 26.74 32.54
C ARG A 14 -3.27 26.02 33.69
N ALA A 15 -3.32 26.54 34.92
CA ALA A 15 -2.73 25.87 36.08
C ALA A 15 -3.24 24.44 36.28
N PRO A 16 -4.55 24.12 36.13
CA PRO A 16 -5.02 22.73 36.20
C PRO A 16 -4.42 21.82 35.12
N HIS A 17 -4.29 22.30 33.88
CA HIS A 17 -3.68 21.56 32.78
C HIS A 17 -2.20 21.28 33.03
N ARG A 18 -1.44 22.30 33.50
CA ARG A 18 -0.01 22.10 33.90
C ARG A 18 0.14 21.11 35.03
N SER A 19 -0.80 21.10 35.99
CA SER A 19 -0.80 20.09 37.07
C SER A 19 -0.90 18.67 36.52
N LEU A 20 -1.74 18.44 35.49
CA LEU A 20 -1.86 17.15 34.82
C LEU A 20 -0.60 16.81 34.00
N LEU A 21 -0.01 17.80 33.31
CA LEU A 21 1.27 17.58 32.61
C LEU A 21 2.39 17.21 33.60
N LYS A 22 2.43 17.84 34.79
CA LYS A 22 3.38 17.47 35.86
C LYS A 22 3.14 16.06 36.40
N ALA A 23 1.88 15.59 36.44
CA ALA A 23 1.57 14.21 36.80
C ALA A 23 2.07 13.20 35.75
N LEU A 24 2.29 13.63 34.49
CA LEU A 24 2.95 12.85 33.43
C LEU A 24 4.48 12.94 33.47
N GLY A 25 5.05 13.67 34.44
CA GLY A 25 6.50 13.83 34.62
C GLY A 25 7.11 15.06 33.95
N PHE A 26 6.30 16.00 33.43
CA PHE A 26 6.83 17.25 32.88
C PHE A 26 7.47 18.09 33.99
N VAL A 27 8.63 18.66 33.69
CA VAL A 27 9.32 19.64 34.52
C VAL A 27 9.04 21.05 34.01
N ASP A 28 9.29 22.06 34.87
CA ASP A 28 8.98 23.45 34.52
C ASP A 28 9.77 23.95 33.28
N GLU A 29 10.98 23.44 33.06
CA GLU A 29 11.84 23.74 31.90
C GLU A 29 11.27 23.24 30.60
N GLU A 30 10.34 22.26 30.60
CA GLU A 30 9.69 21.72 29.44
C GLU A 30 8.44 22.51 29.06
N MET A 31 7.86 23.27 29.99
CA MET A 31 6.64 24.05 29.74
C MET A 31 6.80 25.12 28.65
N GLY A 32 8.01 25.59 28.42
CA GLY A 32 8.33 26.55 27.35
C GLY A 32 8.64 25.91 25.99
N ARG A 33 8.70 24.57 25.91
CA ARG A 33 9.11 23.85 24.70
C ARG A 33 7.90 23.38 23.89
N PRO A 34 8.04 23.20 22.57
CA PRO A 34 6.98 22.63 21.75
C PRO A 34 6.69 21.17 22.13
N VAL A 35 5.42 20.80 22.12
CA VAL A 35 4.95 19.43 22.39
C VAL A 35 4.70 18.71 21.09
N ILE A 36 5.44 17.63 20.86
CA ILE A 36 5.39 16.83 19.64
C ILE A 36 4.62 15.53 19.93
N GLY A 37 3.47 15.35 19.28
CA GLY A 37 2.70 14.13 19.35
C GLY A 37 3.34 13.01 18.53
N ILE A 38 3.32 11.79 19.03
CA ILE A 38 3.80 10.61 18.31
C ILE A 38 2.63 9.63 18.22
N ALA A 39 2.07 9.47 17.02
CA ALA A 39 1.08 8.45 16.73
C ALA A 39 1.79 7.13 16.40
N ASN A 40 1.73 6.17 17.31
CA ASN A 40 2.39 4.88 17.17
C ASN A 40 1.37 3.77 16.94
N SER A 41 1.65 2.86 16.00
CA SER A 41 0.83 1.69 15.74
C SER A 41 1.42 0.39 16.31
N PHE A 42 2.33 0.50 17.29
CA PHE A 42 2.90 -0.67 17.96
C PHE A 42 1.82 -1.63 18.46
N ASN A 43 2.01 -2.90 18.18
CA ASN A 43 1.30 -4.01 18.79
C ASN A 43 2.15 -5.30 18.66
N GLU A 44 1.76 -6.37 19.35
CA GLU A 44 2.44 -7.66 19.34
C GLU A 44 1.80 -8.67 18.38
N ILE A 45 0.80 -8.24 17.59
CA ILE A 45 0.05 -9.08 16.64
C ILE A 45 0.70 -9.04 15.26
N ILE A 46 1.18 -7.86 14.83
CA ILE A 46 1.67 -7.64 13.46
C ILE A 46 3.19 -7.75 13.44
N PRO A 47 3.79 -8.67 12.65
CA PRO A 47 5.24 -8.79 12.54
C PRO A 47 5.95 -7.47 12.19
N GLY A 48 5.31 -6.64 11.38
CA GLY A 48 5.80 -5.30 11.03
C GLY A 48 5.78 -4.29 12.17
N HIS A 49 5.08 -4.56 13.27
CA HIS A 49 4.84 -3.59 14.34
C HIS A 49 5.55 -3.94 15.66
N VAL A 50 5.99 -5.17 15.86
CA VAL A 50 6.65 -5.58 17.12
C VAL A 50 7.93 -4.79 17.40
N GLY A 51 8.63 -4.32 16.36
CA GLY A 51 9.85 -3.51 16.45
C GLY A 51 9.62 -2.02 16.70
N LEU A 52 8.37 -1.52 16.61
CA LEU A 52 8.09 -0.08 16.66
C LEU A 52 8.38 0.57 18.02
N LYS A 53 8.47 -0.20 19.10
CA LYS A 53 8.95 0.31 20.40
C LYS A 53 10.36 0.94 20.30
N ASN A 54 11.25 0.30 19.54
CA ASN A 54 12.62 0.82 19.36
C ASN A 54 12.62 2.07 18.45
N ILE A 55 11.79 2.06 17.41
CA ILE A 55 11.60 3.21 16.51
C ILE A 55 11.09 4.42 17.30
N VAL A 56 10.04 4.24 18.08
CA VAL A 56 9.48 5.30 18.93
C VAL A 56 10.51 5.88 19.90
N GLN A 57 11.31 5.02 20.53
CA GLN A 57 12.33 5.50 21.45
C GLN A 57 13.38 6.38 20.73
N ALA A 58 13.83 5.95 19.56
CA ALA A 58 14.75 6.74 18.74
C ALA A 58 14.13 8.09 18.30
N VAL A 59 12.84 8.10 17.92
CA VAL A 59 12.10 9.33 17.61
C VAL A 59 12.04 10.26 18.82
N LYS A 60 11.70 9.75 20.00
CA LYS A 60 11.69 10.55 21.26
C LYS A 60 13.03 11.18 21.57
N ASP A 61 14.11 10.42 21.37
CA ASP A 61 15.47 10.93 21.57
C ASP A 61 15.79 12.05 20.57
N GLY A 62 15.38 11.89 19.32
CA GLY A 62 15.50 12.91 18.28
C GLY A 62 14.75 14.20 18.63
N ILE A 63 13.49 14.09 19.05
CA ILE A 63 12.67 15.24 19.46
C ILE A 63 13.32 15.98 20.63
N ARG A 64 13.78 15.25 21.67
CA ARG A 64 14.46 15.87 22.83
C ARG A 64 15.76 16.57 22.41
N ASN A 65 16.57 15.96 21.54
CA ASN A 65 17.79 16.55 21.03
C ASN A 65 17.54 17.87 20.27
N ALA A 66 16.40 18.00 19.61
CA ALA A 66 15.98 19.21 18.89
C ALA A 66 15.26 20.24 19.78
N GLY A 67 15.08 19.93 21.09
CA GLY A 67 14.48 20.84 22.07
C GLY A 67 12.95 20.74 22.19
N GLY A 68 12.32 19.72 21.61
CA GLY A 68 10.90 19.42 21.77
C GLY A 68 10.62 18.48 22.94
N VAL A 69 9.33 18.33 23.29
CA VAL A 69 8.85 17.38 24.29
C VAL A 69 7.96 16.34 23.61
N PRO A 70 8.37 15.06 23.58
CA PRO A 70 7.58 14.01 22.92
C PRO A 70 6.47 13.48 23.81
N ILE A 71 5.26 13.32 23.26
CA ILE A 71 4.15 12.59 23.87
C ILE A 71 3.68 11.52 22.88
N GLU A 72 3.72 10.27 23.29
CA GLU A 72 3.26 9.12 22.51
C GLU A 72 1.84 8.74 22.86
N PHE A 73 1.06 8.34 21.84
CA PHE A 73 -0.20 7.64 21.98
C PHE A 73 -0.32 6.59 20.88
N ASN A 74 -1.15 5.56 21.12
CA ASN A 74 -1.27 4.43 20.20
C ASN A 74 -2.55 4.49 19.37
N THR A 75 -2.48 3.92 18.17
CA THR A 75 -3.63 3.55 17.35
C THR A 75 -3.60 2.05 17.06
N ILE A 76 -4.70 1.53 16.51
CA ILE A 76 -4.84 0.12 16.16
C ILE A 76 -4.12 -0.23 14.85
N GLY A 77 -4.02 -1.53 14.57
CA GLY A 77 -3.59 -2.09 13.27
C GLY A 77 -4.05 -3.52 13.12
N ILE A 78 -4.25 -3.95 11.89
CA ILE A 78 -4.50 -5.35 11.51
C ILE A 78 -3.39 -5.79 10.55
N CYS A 79 -2.95 -7.04 10.69
CA CYS A 79 -2.05 -7.69 9.75
C CYS A 79 -2.89 -8.34 8.65
N ASP A 80 -2.78 -7.86 7.42
CA ASP A 80 -3.49 -8.43 6.28
C ASP A 80 -3.08 -9.89 6.04
N GLY A 81 -1.80 -10.21 6.19
CA GLY A 81 -1.32 -11.59 6.05
C GLY A 81 -1.97 -12.57 7.04
N LEU A 82 -2.13 -12.17 8.32
CA LEU A 82 -2.81 -12.99 9.33
C LEU A 82 -4.33 -13.02 9.13
N ALA A 83 -4.91 -11.98 8.55
CA ALA A 83 -6.34 -11.89 8.29
C ALA A 83 -6.76 -12.56 6.96
N MET A 84 -5.80 -12.92 6.12
CA MET A 84 -6.04 -13.49 4.79
C MET A 84 -6.81 -14.81 4.87
N ASN A 85 -7.70 -15.04 3.89
CA ASN A 85 -8.46 -16.27 3.73
C ASN A 85 -9.42 -16.63 4.89
N HIS A 86 -9.87 -15.66 5.67
CA HIS A 86 -10.92 -15.84 6.67
C HIS A 86 -11.68 -14.52 6.93
N ILE A 87 -12.73 -14.57 7.75
CA ILE A 87 -13.61 -13.43 8.03
C ILE A 87 -12.86 -12.18 8.53
N GLY A 88 -11.68 -12.34 9.14
CA GLY A 88 -10.83 -11.25 9.62
C GLY A 88 -10.46 -10.25 8.53
N MET A 89 -10.36 -10.69 7.27
CA MET A 89 -9.99 -9.81 6.15
C MET A 89 -11.03 -8.72 5.84
N LYS A 90 -12.30 -8.95 6.19
CA LYS A 90 -13.37 -7.93 6.09
C LYS A 90 -13.16 -6.75 7.04
N TYR A 91 -12.34 -6.90 8.09
CA TYR A 91 -12.01 -5.85 9.04
C TYR A 91 -10.79 -5.02 8.67
N SER A 92 -9.96 -5.50 7.73
CA SER A 92 -8.69 -4.84 7.40
C SER A 92 -8.90 -3.42 6.83
N LEU A 93 -9.60 -3.27 5.71
CA LEU A 93 -9.74 -1.96 5.06
C LEU A 93 -10.47 -0.93 5.94
N VAL A 94 -11.47 -1.35 6.72
CA VAL A 94 -12.23 -0.44 7.60
C VAL A 94 -11.34 0.18 8.68
N THR A 95 -10.25 -0.48 9.08
CA THR A 95 -9.31 0.08 10.06
C THR A 95 -8.57 1.28 9.53
N ARG A 96 -8.40 1.45 8.22
CA ARG A 96 -7.79 2.66 7.64
C ARG A 96 -8.48 3.93 8.13
N ASN A 97 -9.81 3.96 8.08
CA ASN A 97 -10.58 5.11 8.52
C ASN A 97 -10.62 5.22 10.07
N ILE A 98 -10.76 4.09 10.78
CA ILE A 98 -10.72 4.07 12.25
C ILE A 98 -9.37 4.60 12.78
N ILE A 99 -8.27 4.24 12.13
CA ILE A 99 -6.93 4.76 12.45
C ILE A 99 -6.91 6.28 12.27
N ALA A 100 -7.38 6.77 11.11
CA ALA A 100 -7.45 8.20 10.84
C ALA A 100 -8.31 8.94 11.88
N ASP A 101 -9.50 8.45 12.15
CA ASP A 101 -10.46 9.03 13.09
C ASP A 101 -9.90 9.04 14.52
N SER A 102 -9.26 7.95 14.98
CA SER A 102 -8.69 7.85 16.32
C SER A 102 -7.54 8.83 16.55
N ILE A 103 -6.69 9.00 15.55
CA ILE A 103 -5.57 9.94 15.61
C ILE A 103 -6.08 11.38 15.55
N GLU A 104 -7.01 11.68 14.65
CA GLU A 104 -7.63 13.00 14.54
C GLU A 104 -8.29 13.40 15.86
N ALA A 105 -9.13 12.55 16.43
CA ALA A 105 -9.81 12.82 17.71
C ALA A 105 -8.81 13.10 18.84
N THR A 106 -7.73 12.30 18.93
CA THR A 106 -6.69 12.47 19.96
C THR A 106 -5.92 13.77 19.78
N ALA A 107 -5.48 14.09 18.56
CA ALA A 107 -4.66 15.26 18.27
C ALA A 107 -5.47 16.57 18.24
N MET A 108 -6.80 16.50 18.04
CA MET A 108 -7.69 17.65 18.21
C MET A 108 -7.98 17.92 19.67
N ALA A 109 -8.16 16.88 20.50
CA ALA A 109 -8.35 17.01 21.93
C ALA A 109 -7.08 17.45 22.67
N THR A 110 -5.91 17.00 22.19
CA THR A 110 -4.60 17.34 22.74
C THR A 110 -3.82 18.18 21.72
N PRO A 111 -3.70 19.49 21.90
CA PRO A 111 -3.16 20.41 20.88
C PRO A 111 -1.64 20.29 20.75
N PHE A 112 -1.16 19.25 20.08
CA PHE A 112 0.23 19.07 19.68
C PHE A 112 0.67 20.18 18.71
N ASP A 113 1.94 20.57 18.77
CA ASP A 113 2.53 21.58 17.89
C ASP A 113 2.96 20.97 16.55
N ALA A 114 3.47 19.74 16.58
CA ALA A 114 3.77 18.91 15.41
C ALA A 114 3.51 17.43 15.74
N MET A 115 3.54 16.59 14.71
CA MET A 115 3.31 15.14 14.84
C MET A 115 4.43 14.33 14.19
N VAL A 116 4.72 13.16 14.77
CA VAL A 116 5.45 12.08 14.10
C VAL A 116 4.51 10.88 14.00
N PHE A 117 4.36 10.36 12.78
CA PHE A 117 3.55 9.18 12.50
C PHE A 117 4.45 7.96 12.29
N ILE A 118 4.13 6.86 13.00
CA ILE A 118 4.94 5.63 12.97
C ILE A 118 4.08 4.45 12.51
N PRO A 119 3.82 4.35 11.19
CA PRO A 119 3.14 3.22 10.58
C PRO A 119 4.11 2.12 10.15
N ASN A 120 3.58 0.97 9.70
CA ASN A 120 4.34 0.01 8.89
C ASN A 120 3.50 -0.92 8.01
N CYS A 121 2.22 -1.16 8.29
CA CYS A 121 1.40 -2.15 7.59
C CYS A 121 0.38 -1.52 6.64
N ASP A 122 -0.23 -2.33 5.80
CA ASP A 122 -1.03 -2.01 4.60
C ASP A 122 -2.04 -0.89 4.77
N LYS A 123 -2.86 -0.93 5.83
CA LYS A 123 -3.93 0.03 6.07
C LYS A 123 -3.52 1.13 7.06
N VAL A 124 -2.45 0.87 7.83
CA VAL A 124 -1.92 1.81 8.82
C VAL A 124 -1.25 3.00 8.16
N VAL A 125 -0.42 2.75 7.12
CA VAL A 125 0.26 3.81 6.37
C VAL A 125 -0.76 4.79 5.76
N PRO A 126 -1.72 4.35 4.93
CA PRO A 126 -2.70 5.27 4.35
C PRO A 126 -3.64 5.88 5.40
N GLY A 127 -3.99 5.15 6.47
CA GLY A 127 -4.79 5.71 7.57
C GLY A 127 -4.11 6.87 8.28
N MET A 128 -2.80 6.76 8.53
CA MET A 128 -2.01 7.84 9.12
C MET A 128 -1.81 9.02 8.15
N LEU A 129 -1.64 8.76 6.83
CA LEU A 129 -1.56 9.83 5.82
C LEU A 129 -2.88 10.62 5.73
N ILE A 130 -4.03 9.94 5.79
CA ILE A 130 -5.35 10.56 5.90
C ILE A 130 -5.44 11.43 7.15
N ALA A 131 -5.03 10.92 8.32
CA ALA A 131 -5.03 11.69 9.56
C ALA A 131 -4.15 12.94 9.46
N ALA A 132 -2.96 12.83 8.85
CA ALA A 132 -2.06 13.96 8.66
C ALA A 132 -2.67 15.03 7.75
N ALA A 133 -3.33 14.63 6.64
CA ALA A 133 -4.03 15.54 5.74
C ALA A 133 -5.18 16.29 6.43
N ARG A 134 -5.98 15.58 7.24
CA ARG A 134 -7.09 16.18 8.01
C ARG A 134 -6.61 17.15 9.07
N LEU A 135 -5.64 16.75 9.89
CA LEU A 135 -5.08 17.56 10.95
C LEU A 135 -4.35 18.79 10.43
N ASN A 136 -3.65 18.65 9.32
CA ASN A 136 -2.86 19.69 8.66
C ASN A 136 -1.95 20.48 9.63
N ILE A 137 -1.28 19.79 10.53
CA ILE A 137 -0.24 20.34 11.41
C ILE A 137 1.12 19.79 10.97
N PRO A 138 2.25 20.52 11.19
CA PRO A 138 3.57 20.05 10.79
C PRO A 138 3.80 18.60 11.19
N SER A 139 4.19 17.75 10.23
CA SER A 139 4.22 16.29 10.45
C SER A 139 5.34 15.62 9.69
N VAL A 140 5.91 14.55 10.26
CA VAL A 140 6.92 13.70 9.62
C VAL A 140 6.52 12.24 9.80
N PHE A 141 6.76 11.42 8.76
CA PHE A 141 6.54 9.98 8.80
C PHE A 141 7.87 9.23 8.95
N VAL A 142 7.85 8.18 9.75
CA VAL A 142 8.92 7.19 9.81
C VAL A 142 8.32 5.80 9.95
N SER A 143 8.48 4.97 8.93
CA SER A 143 7.96 3.60 8.96
C SER A 143 8.86 2.65 9.74
N GLY A 144 8.31 1.50 10.13
CA GLY A 144 9.07 0.45 10.81
C GLY A 144 10.10 -0.26 9.94
N GLY A 145 9.95 -0.20 8.62
CA GLY A 145 10.81 -0.88 7.64
C GLY A 145 10.35 -2.29 7.29
N ALA A 146 10.86 -2.80 6.17
CA ALA A 146 10.58 -4.14 5.66
C ALA A 146 11.39 -5.22 6.42
N MET A 147 10.84 -6.43 6.52
CA MET A 147 11.62 -7.60 6.92
C MET A 147 12.60 -8.00 5.80
N LEU A 148 13.63 -8.74 6.15
CA LEU A 148 14.53 -9.37 5.18
C LEU A 148 13.79 -10.52 4.48
N ALA A 149 14.20 -10.83 3.25
CA ALA A 149 13.74 -12.04 2.57
C ALA A 149 14.27 -13.28 3.29
N GLY A 150 13.49 -14.34 3.27
CA GLY A 150 13.93 -15.65 3.71
C GLY A 150 14.82 -16.33 2.68
N VAL A 151 15.41 -17.46 3.04
CA VAL A 151 16.21 -18.27 2.11
C VAL A 151 15.81 -19.74 2.25
N HIS A 152 15.41 -20.34 1.11
CA HIS A 152 15.15 -21.77 1.02
C HIS A 152 15.92 -22.36 -0.18
N LYS A 153 16.72 -23.41 0.06
CA LYS A 153 17.56 -24.07 -0.95
C LYS A 153 18.40 -23.07 -1.79
N GLY A 154 18.94 -22.03 -1.13
CA GLY A 154 19.79 -21.01 -1.76
C GLY A 154 19.04 -19.93 -2.58
N LYS A 155 17.70 -19.93 -2.57
CA LYS A 155 16.88 -18.91 -3.23
C LYS A 155 16.23 -18.03 -2.18
N LYS A 156 16.13 -16.74 -2.44
CA LYS A 156 15.31 -15.81 -1.63
C LYS A 156 13.84 -16.17 -1.78
N ILE A 157 13.13 -16.15 -0.65
CA ILE A 157 11.68 -16.39 -0.56
C ILE A 157 11.03 -15.36 0.36
N GLY A 158 9.73 -15.19 0.22
CA GLY A 158 8.90 -14.36 1.09
C GLY A 158 7.56 -15.02 1.38
N LEU A 159 6.65 -14.27 2.00
CA LEU A 159 5.33 -14.79 2.38
C LEU A 159 4.51 -15.28 1.17
N SER A 160 4.61 -14.65 0.00
CA SER A 160 3.92 -15.11 -1.22
C SER A 160 4.32 -16.54 -1.62
N ASP A 161 5.59 -16.89 -1.43
CA ASP A 161 6.08 -18.24 -1.74
C ASP A 161 5.45 -19.30 -0.85
N VAL A 162 5.10 -18.95 0.41
CA VAL A 162 4.37 -19.86 1.31
C VAL A 162 2.94 -20.09 0.79
N PHE A 163 2.24 -19.04 0.34
CA PHE A 163 0.90 -19.18 -0.24
C PHE A 163 0.92 -20.04 -1.51
N GLU A 164 1.91 -19.87 -2.39
CA GLU A 164 2.08 -20.73 -3.57
C GLU A 164 2.45 -22.18 -3.20
N ALA A 165 3.28 -22.36 -2.17
CA ALA A 165 3.66 -23.67 -1.68
C ALA A 165 2.44 -24.48 -1.17
N VAL A 166 1.46 -23.81 -0.56
CA VAL A 166 0.18 -24.44 -0.19
C VAL A 166 -0.53 -25.00 -1.42
N GLY A 167 -0.58 -24.25 -2.54
CA GLY A 167 -1.16 -24.73 -3.80
C GLY A 167 -0.45 -25.97 -4.34
N LYS A 168 0.89 -25.97 -4.36
CA LYS A 168 1.72 -27.12 -4.79
C LYS A 168 1.55 -28.32 -3.90
N HIS A 169 1.41 -28.09 -2.59
CA HIS A 169 1.15 -29.18 -1.64
C HIS A 169 -0.21 -29.84 -1.90
N GLN A 170 -1.24 -29.03 -2.17
CA GLN A 170 -2.60 -29.55 -2.47
C GLN A 170 -2.66 -30.36 -3.77
N THR A 171 -1.83 -30.04 -4.76
CA THR A 171 -1.71 -30.82 -6.00
C THR A 171 -0.83 -32.06 -5.85
N GLY A 172 -0.17 -32.24 -4.70
CA GLY A 172 0.76 -33.36 -4.46
C GLY A 172 2.15 -33.17 -5.07
N GLU A 173 2.46 -31.98 -5.58
CA GLU A 173 3.79 -31.65 -6.12
C GLU A 173 4.82 -31.36 -5.03
N MET A 174 4.36 -31.06 -3.81
CA MET A 174 5.19 -30.74 -2.65
C MET A 174 4.76 -31.57 -1.44
N GLY A 175 5.73 -32.13 -0.71
CA GLY A 175 5.48 -32.88 0.52
C GLY A 175 5.49 -31.99 1.76
N ASP A 176 5.02 -32.57 2.90
CA ASP A 176 4.92 -31.89 4.21
C ASP A 176 6.25 -31.30 4.69
N GLU A 177 7.36 -32.05 4.54
CA GLU A 177 8.69 -31.64 5.01
C GLU A 177 9.19 -30.38 4.25
N GLU A 178 8.93 -30.30 2.96
CA GLU A 178 9.34 -29.16 2.13
C GLU A 178 8.48 -27.92 2.43
N LEU A 179 7.15 -28.11 2.59
CA LEU A 179 6.25 -27.04 3.00
C LEU A 179 6.66 -26.47 4.36
N ALA A 180 6.90 -27.33 5.36
CA ALA A 180 7.36 -26.91 6.69
C ALA A 180 8.70 -26.15 6.62
N SER A 181 9.62 -26.58 5.77
CA SER A 181 10.90 -25.87 5.58
C SER A 181 10.72 -24.48 4.96
N ILE A 182 9.77 -24.29 4.04
CA ILE A 182 9.45 -22.98 3.47
C ILE A 182 8.80 -22.09 4.55
N GLU A 183 7.85 -22.64 5.31
CA GLU A 183 7.17 -21.95 6.42
C GLU A 183 8.17 -21.40 7.45
N ASP A 184 9.12 -22.22 7.89
CA ASP A 184 10.13 -21.85 8.88
C ASP A 184 11.07 -20.73 8.42
N ASN A 185 11.30 -20.61 7.09
CA ASN A 185 12.35 -19.74 6.56
C ASN A 185 11.83 -18.48 5.84
N ALA A 186 10.55 -18.41 5.48
CA ALA A 186 10.04 -17.34 4.61
C ALA A 186 10.02 -15.95 5.26
N CYS A 187 9.84 -15.87 6.59
CA CYS A 187 9.72 -14.62 7.34
C CYS A 187 10.76 -14.55 8.47
N PRO A 188 12.05 -14.33 8.16
CA PRO A 188 13.15 -14.54 9.13
C PRO A 188 13.30 -13.40 10.15
N THR A 189 12.70 -12.22 9.93
CA THR A 189 12.85 -11.06 10.80
C THR A 189 11.53 -10.33 11.03
N CYS A 190 11.49 -9.44 12.01
CA CYS A 190 10.40 -8.47 12.11
C CYS A 190 10.48 -7.46 10.95
N GLY A 191 9.37 -6.79 10.66
CA GLY A 191 9.22 -5.82 9.57
C GLY A 191 7.92 -6.03 8.81
N SER A 192 7.56 -5.10 7.92
CA SER A 192 6.53 -5.33 6.90
C SER A 192 6.99 -6.43 5.94
N CYS A 193 6.11 -6.91 5.05
CA CYS A 193 6.48 -7.96 4.10
C CYS A 193 7.77 -7.64 3.34
N SER A 194 8.55 -8.67 2.93
CA SER A 194 9.82 -8.47 2.24
C SER A 194 9.70 -8.01 0.78
N GLY A 195 8.56 -8.29 0.11
CA GLY A 195 8.32 -7.94 -1.30
C GLY A 195 7.64 -6.58 -1.49
N MET A 196 7.44 -6.17 -2.75
CA MET A 196 6.73 -4.95 -3.15
C MET A 196 5.20 -5.20 -3.13
N TYR A 197 4.69 -5.46 -1.92
CA TYR A 197 3.28 -5.59 -1.60
C TYR A 197 2.74 -4.26 -1.08
N THR A 198 1.48 -4.20 -0.66
CA THR A 198 0.81 -2.94 -0.33
C THR A 198 1.54 -2.13 0.76
N ALA A 199 2.01 -2.77 1.84
CA ALA A 199 2.71 -2.09 2.93
C ALA A 199 3.96 -1.34 2.44
N ASN A 200 4.85 -2.02 1.71
CA ASN A 200 6.08 -1.44 1.21
C ASN A 200 5.84 -0.44 0.09
N THR A 201 4.87 -0.71 -0.79
CA THR A 201 4.46 0.28 -1.78
C THR A 201 4.06 1.58 -1.09
N MET A 202 3.14 1.54 -0.12
CA MET A 202 2.71 2.75 0.59
C MET A 202 3.84 3.42 1.39
N ASN A 203 4.78 2.66 1.95
CA ASN A 203 5.97 3.22 2.62
C ASN A 203 6.88 3.95 1.62
N CYS A 204 7.09 3.41 0.42
CA CYS A 204 7.84 4.07 -0.66
C CYS A 204 7.11 5.31 -1.18
N LEU A 205 5.79 5.23 -1.38
CA LEU A 205 4.98 6.36 -1.83
C LEU A 205 4.90 7.49 -0.79
N THR A 206 5.01 7.18 0.50
CA THR A 206 5.12 8.20 1.56
C THR A 206 6.39 9.05 1.39
N GLU A 207 7.49 8.44 0.93
CA GLU A 207 8.74 9.14 0.59
C GLU A 207 8.58 10.00 -0.68
N ALA A 208 7.96 9.47 -1.74
CA ALA A 208 7.69 10.20 -2.98
C ALA A 208 6.70 11.36 -2.79
N LEU A 209 5.69 11.20 -1.92
CA LEU A 209 4.80 12.28 -1.50
C LEU A 209 5.53 13.38 -0.71
N GLY A 210 6.77 13.15 -0.29
CA GLY A 210 7.54 14.10 0.50
C GLY A 210 7.24 14.08 2.00
N MET A 211 6.47 13.12 2.52
CA MET A 211 6.09 13.04 3.94
C MET A 211 7.07 12.23 4.80
N GLY A 212 7.96 11.45 4.19
CA GLY A 212 9.04 10.70 4.83
C GLY A 212 10.42 11.22 4.44
N LEU A 213 11.43 11.00 5.28
CA LEU A 213 12.82 11.26 4.93
C LEU A 213 13.33 10.24 3.90
N PRO A 214 14.33 10.57 3.06
CA PRO A 214 14.98 9.60 2.18
C PRO A 214 15.41 8.33 2.91
N GLY A 215 15.07 7.16 2.34
CA GLY A 215 15.28 5.85 2.95
C GLY A 215 14.09 5.34 3.79
N ASN A 216 13.06 6.15 3.98
CA ASN A 216 11.87 5.73 4.74
C ASN A 216 11.23 4.46 4.19
N GLY A 217 11.11 4.35 2.85
CA GLY A 217 10.43 3.25 2.18
C GLY A 217 11.23 1.94 2.16
N THR A 218 12.57 1.98 2.23
CA THR A 218 13.38 0.83 1.84
C THR A 218 14.39 0.33 2.87
N ILE A 219 14.87 1.15 3.80
CA ILE A 219 15.80 0.67 4.84
C ILE A 219 15.16 -0.50 5.61
N PRO A 220 15.78 -1.69 5.68
CA PRO A 220 15.22 -2.83 6.41
C PRO A 220 15.00 -2.55 7.91
N ALA A 221 13.97 -3.18 8.49
CA ALA A 221 13.56 -2.96 9.88
C ALA A 221 14.66 -3.26 10.91
N VAL A 222 15.48 -4.26 10.63
CA VAL A 222 16.53 -4.75 11.55
C VAL A 222 17.87 -4.03 11.41
N TYR A 223 18.00 -3.10 10.45
CA TYR A 223 19.26 -2.36 10.27
C TYR A 223 19.37 -1.20 11.27
N SER A 224 20.57 -0.99 11.81
CA SER A 224 20.84 0.13 12.71
C SER A 224 20.54 1.49 12.05
N GLU A 225 20.60 1.56 10.73
CA GLU A 225 20.26 2.75 9.96
C GLU A 225 18.79 3.13 10.10
N ARG A 226 17.87 2.17 10.25
CA ARG A 226 16.46 2.42 10.55
C ARG A 226 16.30 3.21 11.86
N LEU A 227 17.10 2.89 12.90
CA LEU A 227 17.07 3.64 14.15
C LEU A 227 17.68 5.04 14.00
N ARG A 228 18.74 5.18 13.18
CA ARG A 228 19.30 6.50 12.88
C ARG A 228 18.30 7.37 12.14
N LEU A 229 17.60 6.82 11.14
CA LEU A 229 16.54 7.52 10.41
C LEU A 229 15.40 7.94 11.35
N ALA A 230 14.97 7.06 12.24
CA ALA A 230 13.93 7.36 13.23
C ALA A 230 14.34 8.54 14.15
N LYS A 231 15.59 8.57 14.59
CA LYS A 231 16.13 9.68 15.39
C LYS A 231 16.17 10.99 14.59
N LEU A 232 16.61 10.93 13.34
CA LEU A 232 16.60 12.09 12.43
C LEU A 232 15.17 12.58 12.17
N ALA A 233 14.18 11.68 11.96
CA ALA A 233 12.79 12.05 11.79
C ALA A 233 12.22 12.77 13.02
N GLY A 234 12.61 12.34 14.23
CA GLY A 234 12.27 13.04 15.48
C GLY A 234 12.85 14.46 15.54
N MET A 235 14.11 14.64 15.13
CA MET A 235 14.72 15.98 15.03
C MET A 235 14.00 16.80 13.96
N GLN A 236 13.73 16.22 12.81
CA GLN A 236 13.10 16.88 11.68
C GLN A 236 11.67 17.37 12.00
N ALA A 237 10.93 16.68 12.87
CA ALA A 237 9.61 17.14 13.31
C ALA A 237 9.66 18.53 13.97
N VAL A 238 10.72 18.85 14.68
CA VAL A 238 10.92 20.18 15.25
C VAL A 238 11.32 21.20 14.19
N GLU A 239 12.10 20.80 13.18
CA GLU A 239 12.51 21.70 12.09
C GLU A 239 11.32 22.03 11.15
N VAL A 240 10.48 21.06 10.78
CA VAL A 240 9.28 21.33 9.99
C VAL A 240 8.26 22.18 10.76
N LEU A 241 8.20 22.06 12.10
CA LEU A 241 7.42 22.97 12.94
C LEU A 241 7.95 24.41 12.84
N LYS A 242 9.27 24.61 12.95
CA LYS A 242 9.89 25.93 12.79
C LYS A 242 9.65 26.54 11.42
N ALA A 243 9.71 25.71 10.38
CA ALA A 243 9.41 26.11 9.01
C ALA A 243 7.90 26.32 8.77
N ASN A 244 7.04 25.88 9.69
CA ASN A 244 5.58 25.83 9.55
C ASN A 244 5.13 25.09 8.28
N LEU A 245 5.89 24.08 7.84
CA LEU A 245 5.57 23.23 6.69
C LEU A 245 4.54 22.18 7.12
N ARG A 246 3.38 22.20 6.46
CA ARG A 246 2.22 21.37 6.82
C ARG A 246 1.97 20.29 5.77
N PRO A 247 1.27 19.20 6.12
CA PRO A 247 0.95 18.15 5.15
C PRO A 247 0.33 18.62 3.84
N LYS A 248 -0.59 19.59 3.85
CA LYS A 248 -1.22 20.11 2.62
C LYS A 248 -0.30 21.00 1.78
N ASP A 249 0.80 21.51 2.36
CA ASP A 249 1.83 22.22 1.61
C ASP A 249 2.75 21.26 0.86
N VAL A 250 2.82 19.98 1.33
CA VAL A 250 3.64 18.89 0.79
C VAL A 250 2.82 18.00 -0.15
N MET A 251 1.62 17.60 0.28
CA MET A 251 0.71 16.72 -0.48
C MET A 251 -0.04 17.50 -1.57
N THR A 252 0.69 18.11 -2.51
CA THR A 252 0.13 18.83 -3.66
C THR A 252 -0.28 17.86 -4.77
N ARG A 253 -0.94 18.37 -5.81
CA ARG A 253 -1.28 17.59 -7.00
C ARG A 253 -0.02 16.95 -7.62
N GLU A 254 1.03 17.73 -7.77
CA GLU A 254 2.31 17.31 -8.33
C GLU A 254 2.99 16.22 -7.47
N ALA A 255 2.88 16.33 -6.14
CA ALA A 255 3.41 15.32 -5.23
C ALA A 255 2.65 13.98 -5.36
N PHE A 256 1.32 14.00 -5.56
CA PHE A 256 0.56 12.79 -5.87
C PHE A 256 0.93 12.22 -7.24
N GLU A 257 1.17 13.04 -8.26
CA GLU A 257 1.65 12.56 -9.55
C GLU A 257 3.05 11.93 -9.43
N ASN A 258 3.95 12.49 -8.63
CA ASN A 258 5.25 11.87 -8.29
C ASN A 258 5.08 10.51 -7.62
N ALA A 259 4.13 10.39 -6.67
CA ALA A 259 3.84 9.12 -6.03
C ALA A 259 3.31 8.08 -7.02
N VAL A 260 2.39 8.46 -7.90
CA VAL A 260 1.87 7.56 -8.95
C VAL A 260 2.99 7.17 -9.93
N ALA A 261 3.86 8.10 -10.34
CA ALA A 261 4.99 7.80 -11.23
C ALA A 261 5.97 6.81 -10.57
N LEU A 262 6.27 6.98 -9.27
CA LEU A 262 7.08 6.02 -8.52
C LEU A 262 6.41 4.64 -8.44
N ASP A 263 5.09 4.60 -8.20
CA ASP A 263 4.31 3.36 -8.15
C ASP A 263 4.40 2.60 -9.47
N MET A 264 4.26 3.29 -10.59
CA MET A 264 4.42 2.74 -11.94
C MET A 264 5.82 2.19 -12.18
N ALA A 265 6.85 2.95 -11.79
CA ALA A 265 8.25 2.57 -11.97
C ALA A 265 8.67 1.36 -11.12
N LEU A 266 8.09 1.20 -9.93
CA LEU A 266 8.37 0.08 -9.03
C LEU A 266 7.53 -1.18 -9.32
N GLY A 267 6.45 -1.07 -10.10
CA GLY A 267 5.46 -2.15 -10.22
C GLY A 267 4.80 -2.44 -8.88
N GLY A 268 4.25 -1.41 -8.25
CA GLY A 268 3.68 -1.47 -6.92
C GLY A 268 2.37 -2.25 -6.80
N SER A 269 1.61 -1.99 -5.76
CA SER A 269 0.35 -2.69 -5.47
C SER A 269 -0.84 -1.98 -6.12
N SER A 270 -1.75 -2.72 -6.75
CA SER A 270 -3.04 -2.19 -7.25
C SER A 270 -3.90 -1.52 -6.16
N ASN A 271 -3.64 -1.81 -4.88
CA ASN A 271 -4.30 -1.14 -3.75
C ASN A 271 -3.99 0.37 -3.66
N THR A 272 -2.92 0.85 -4.30
CA THR A 272 -2.61 2.29 -4.38
C THR A 272 -3.70 3.08 -5.11
N ALA A 273 -4.34 2.48 -6.12
CA ALA A 273 -5.49 3.04 -6.82
C ALA A 273 -6.73 3.26 -5.92
N LEU A 274 -6.75 2.65 -4.73
CA LEU A 274 -7.74 2.91 -3.68
C LEU A 274 -7.21 3.88 -2.62
N HIS A 275 -5.93 3.75 -2.23
CA HIS A 275 -5.38 4.49 -1.09
C HIS A 275 -4.96 5.91 -1.46
N LEU A 276 -4.27 6.12 -2.58
CA LEU A 276 -3.84 7.47 -3.00
C LEU A 276 -5.03 8.40 -3.27
N PRO A 277 -6.11 7.99 -3.99
CA PRO A 277 -7.29 8.84 -4.13
C PRO A 277 -7.95 9.20 -2.80
N ALA A 278 -8.00 8.26 -1.84
CA ALA A 278 -8.57 8.53 -0.52
C ALA A 278 -7.73 9.55 0.28
N ILE A 279 -6.40 9.47 0.20
CA ILE A 279 -5.48 10.43 0.84
C ILE A 279 -5.59 11.80 0.14
N ALA A 280 -5.59 11.82 -1.19
CA ALA A 280 -5.72 13.03 -1.99
C ALA A 280 -7.03 13.77 -1.70
N HIS A 281 -8.15 13.04 -1.58
CA HIS A 281 -9.44 13.61 -1.19
C HIS A 281 -9.35 14.39 0.13
N GLU A 282 -8.71 13.83 1.15
CA GLU A 282 -8.55 14.48 2.46
C GLU A 282 -7.54 15.66 2.41
N ALA A 283 -6.59 15.59 1.49
CA ALA A 283 -5.70 16.72 1.21
C ALA A 283 -6.40 17.84 0.40
N GLY A 284 -7.57 17.57 -0.18
CA GLY A 284 -8.29 18.49 -1.06
C GLY A 284 -7.78 18.49 -2.50
N VAL A 285 -7.11 17.41 -2.92
CA VAL A 285 -6.52 17.25 -4.26
C VAL A 285 -7.35 16.24 -5.05
N PRO A 286 -7.84 16.59 -6.25
CA PRO A 286 -8.49 15.62 -7.13
C PRO A 286 -7.45 14.65 -7.69
N LEU A 287 -7.73 13.34 -7.57
CA LEU A 287 -6.92 12.27 -8.14
C LEU A 287 -7.85 11.13 -8.56
N SER A 288 -7.80 10.74 -9.82
CA SER A 288 -8.68 9.73 -10.42
C SER A 288 -7.91 8.57 -11.04
N LEU A 289 -8.60 7.49 -11.42
CA LEU A 289 -7.98 6.39 -12.17
C LEU A 289 -7.46 6.83 -13.55
N ASP A 290 -8.03 7.87 -14.16
CA ASP A 290 -7.52 8.42 -15.43
C ASP A 290 -6.12 9.03 -15.26
N ASP A 291 -5.80 9.53 -14.06
CA ASP A 291 -4.44 10.01 -13.76
C ASP A 291 -3.45 8.84 -13.65
N PHE A 292 -3.87 7.73 -13.05
CA PHE A 292 -3.05 6.52 -13.01
C PHE A 292 -2.77 6.00 -14.41
N ASP A 293 -3.80 5.89 -15.25
CA ASP A 293 -3.65 5.45 -16.63
C ASP A 293 -2.70 6.37 -17.42
N ARG A 294 -2.95 7.69 -17.40
CA ARG A 294 -2.11 8.69 -18.08
C ARG A 294 -0.65 8.58 -17.67
N ILE A 295 -0.36 8.44 -16.36
CA ILE A 295 1.01 8.35 -15.85
C ILE A 295 1.62 6.99 -16.19
N ALA A 296 0.86 5.91 -16.14
CA ALA A 296 1.31 4.57 -16.51
C ALA A 296 1.79 4.47 -17.96
N GLN A 297 1.08 5.16 -18.89
CA GLN A 297 1.44 5.16 -20.31
C GLN A 297 2.77 5.85 -20.61
N ILE A 298 3.24 6.73 -19.74
CA ILE A 298 4.45 7.53 -19.95
C ILE A 298 5.59 7.22 -18.97
N THR A 299 5.37 6.29 -18.05
CA THR A 299 6.36 5.92 -17.02
C THR A 299 6.62 4.42 -17.10
N PRO A 300 7.76 3.98 -17.60
CA PRO A 300 8.10 2.56 -17.69
C PRO A 300 8.29 1.93 -16.31
N GLN A 301 8.09 0.62 -16.22
CA GLN A 301 8.48 -0.12 -15.03
C GLN A 301 9.99 -0.34 -15.02
N LEU A 302 10.67 0.14 -13.97
CA LEU A 302 12.12 0.11 -13.83
C LEU A 302 12.64 -0.94 -12.85
N SER A 303 11.77 -1.57 -12.06
CA SER A 303 12.18 -2.57 -11.07
C SER A 303 11.30 -3.81 -11.14
N LYS A 304 11.94 -4.99 -10.99
CA LYS A 304 11.26 -6.29 -11.02
C LYS A 304 11.30 -6.96 -9.64
N LEU A 305 10.56 -6.36 -8.71
CA LEU A 305 10.49 -6.80 -7.31
C LEU A 305 9.45 -7.92 -7.12
N SER A 306 9.66 -8.81 -6.13
CA SER A 306 8.68 -9.82 -5.75
C SER A 306 7.30 -9.17 -5.48
N PRO A 307 6.17 -9.71 -5.99
CA PRO A 307 5.98 -11.01 -6.64
C PRO A 307 6.25 -11.03 -8.15
N SER A 308 6.51 -9.89 -8.79
CA SER A 308 6.73 -9.79 -10.24
C SER A 308 8.13 -10.26 -10.67
N GLY A 309 9.06 -10.43 -9.73
CA GLY A 309 10.45 -10.83 -9.98
C GLY A 309 11.13 -11.41 -8.76
N VAL A 310 12.45 -11.48 -8.82
CA VAL A 310 13.30 -12.18 -7.84
C VAL A 310 13.90 -11.28 -6.77
N TYR A 311 13.79 -9.97 -6.93
CA TYR A 311 14.33 -9.00 -5.98
C TYR A 311 13.34 -8.64 -4.89
N PHE A 312 13.84 -8.24 -3.74
CA PHE A 312 13.08 -7.86 -2.56
C PHE A 312 13.37 -6.41 -2.16
N ILE A 313 12.72 -5.89 -1.13
CA ILE A 313 12.91 -4.50 -0.69
C ILE A 313 14.34 -4.24 -0.23
N GLU A 314 14.99 -5.23 0.37
CA GLU A 314 16.41 -5.14 0.77
C GLU A 314 17.34 -4.94 -0.44
N ASP A 315 17.00 -5.55 -1.60
CA ASP A 315 17.76 -5.37 -2.84
C ASP A 315 17.54 -3.98 -3.42
N LEU A 316 16.29 -3.48 -3.39
CA LEU A 316 15.98 -2.10 -3.77
C LEU A 316 16.73 -1.10 -2.88
N TYR A 317 16.78 -1.35 -1.56
CA TYR A 317 17.57 -0.53 -0.64
C TYR A 317 19.04 -0.51 -1.04
N ALA A 318 19.64 -1.68 -1.28
CA ALA A 318 21.04 -1.80 -1.67
C ALA A 318 21.34 -1.13 -3.02
N ALA A 319 20.37 -1.12 -3.95
CA ALA A 319 20.47 -0.48 -5.26
C ALA A 319 20.35 1.07 -5.21
N GLY A 320 20.03 1.66 -4.04
CA GLY A 320 19.92 3.11 -3.85
C GLY A 320 18.53 3.58 -3.39
N GLY A 321 17.58 2.65 -3.24
CA GLY A 321 16.26 2.90 -2.67
C GLY A 321 15.35 3.76 -3.53
N VAL A 322 14.33 4.32 -2.91
CA VAL A 322 13.34 5.20 -3.57
C VAL A 322 14.02 6.38 -4.24
N SER A 323 14.97 7.02 -3.57
CA SER A 323 15.65 8.21 -4.11
C SER A 323 16.37 7.92 -5.44
N ALA A 324 16.91 6.71 -5.62
CA ALA A 324 17.54 6.30 -6.88
C ALA A 324 16.53 6.12 -8.02
N VAL A 325 15.33 5.62 -7.73
CA VAL A 325 14.23 5.55 -8.72
C VAL A 325 13.73 6.95 -9.05
N LEU A 326 13.57 7.84 -8.05
CA LEU A 326 13.20 9.25 -8.27
C LEU A 326 14.24 9.97 -9.15
N LYS A 327 15.53 9.64 -9.02
CA LYS A 327 16.57 10.14 -9.91
C LYS A 327 16.31 9.74 -11.36
N ARG A 328 16.03 8.44 -11.64
CA ARG A 328 15.70 7.98 -13.00
C ARG A 328 14.48 8.71 -13.57
N LEU A 329 13.44 8.94 -12.73
CA LEU A 329 12.26 9.72 -13.13
C LEU A 329 12.61 11.19 -13.43
N ALA A 330 13.43 11.83 -12.59
CA ALA A 330 13.85 13.22 -12.77
C ALA A 330 14.69 13.41 -14.04
N GLU A 331 15.67 12.54 -14.29
CA GLU A 331 16.53 12.57 -15.47
C GLU A 331 15.74 12.46 -16.78
N ASN A 332 14.54 11.87 -16.74
CA ASN A 332 13.66 11.65 -17.89
C ASN A 332 12.41 12.54 -17.89
N GLY A 333 12.38 13.59 -17.06
CA GLY A 333 11.28 14.56 -17.01
C GLY A 333 9.95 13.98 -16.56
N ARG A 334 9.99 12.98 -15.66
CA ARG A 334 8.82 12.29 -15.09
C ARG A 334 8.69 12.53 -13.58
N LEU A 335 9.39 13.52 -13.05
CA LEU A 335 9.30 13.95 -11.66
C LEU A 335 9.06 15.46 -11.62
N HIS A 336 8.08 15.89 -10.83
CA HIS A 336 7.92 17.28 -10.44
C HIS A 336 8.97 17.60 -9.38
N THR A 337 10.10 18.13 -9.82
CA THR A 337 11.31 18.31 -9.02
C THR A 337 11.21 19.41 -7.97
N GLU A 338 10.29 20.34 -8.15
CA GLU A 338 10.03 21.49 -7.27
C GLU A 338 9.22 21.14 -6.01
N CYS A 339 8.61 19.95 -5.95
CA CYS A 339 7.80 19.53 -4.81
C CYS A 339 8.60 19.57 -3.52
N GLN A 340 8.08 20.28 -2.52
CA GLN A 340 8.67 20.39 -1.20
C GLN A 340 8.49 19.10 -0.41
N THR A 341 9.46 18.79 0.45
CA THR A 341 9.40 17.61 1.31
C THR A 341 9.64 17.97 2.78
N VAL A 342 9.25 17.07 3.67
CA VAL A 342 9.54 17.21 5.11
C VAL A 342 11.04 17.17 5.43
N ALA A 343 11.91 16.81 4.48
CA ALA A 343 13.35 16.95 4.60
C ALA A 343 13.80 18.42 4.47
N LEU A 344 12.89 19.36 4.21
CA LEU A 344 13.15 20.77 3.88
C LEU A 344 14.07 20.91 2.65
N LYS A 345 13.92 19.99 1.73
CA LYS A 345 14.51 19.92 0.40
C LYS A 345 13.42 19.64 -0.62
N THR A 346 13.66 20.01 -1.87
CA THR A 346 12.79 19.60 -2.97
C THR A 346 13.03 18.14 -3.36
N GLN A 347 12.07 17.52 -4.04
CA GLN A 347 12.25 16.18 -4.61
C GLN A 347 13.41 16.14 -5.62
N GLY A 348 13.62 17.23 -6.36
CA GLY A 348 14.74 17.37 -7.28
C GLY A 348 16.10 17.33 -6.57
N GLU A 349 16.26 18.07 -5.46
CA GLU A 349 17.50 18.06 -4.66
C GLU A 349 17.79 16.66 -4.07
N ILE A 350 16.73 15.92 -3.69
CA ILE A 350 16.87 14.54 -3.19
C ILE A 350 17.30 13.61 -4.32
N ALA A 351 16.64 13.71 -5.48
CA ALA A 351 16.94 12.89 -6.66
C ALA A 351 18.36 13.17 -7.20
N GLU A 352 18.80 14.43 -7.24
CA GLU A 352 20.15 14.81 -7.69
C GLU A 352 21.23 14.18 -6.79
N ALA A 353 21.02 14.19 -5.47
CA ALA A 353 21.95 13.62 -4.51
C ALA A 353 22.01 12.08 -4.50
N ALA A 354 21.03 11.42 -5.12
CA ALA A 354 20.92 9.97 -5.16
C ALA A 354 21.87 9.34 -6.19
N TYR A 355 22.11 8.04 -6.04
CA TYR A 355 22.85 7.24 -7.02
C TYR A 355 22.16 5.88 -7.20
N VAL A 356 22.28 5.30 -8.38
CA VAL A 356 21.87 3.91 -8.67
C VAL A 356 23.09 3.04 -8.50
N ALA A 357 23.05 2.12 -7.54
CA ALA A 357 24.17 1.22 -7.24
C ALA A 357 24.10 -0.09 -8.01
N ASP A 358 22.90 -0.51 -8.44
CA ASP A 358 22.66 -1.77 -9.14
C ASP A 358 21.59 -1.57 -10.22
N GLU A 359 21.99 -1.70 -11.48
CA GLU A 359 21.11 -1.54 -12.64
C GLU A 359 20.29 -2.81 -12.98
N ASP A 360 20.60 -3.96 -12.39
CA ASP A 360 19.78 -5.17 -12.50
C ASP A 360 18.52 -5.05 -11.61
N VAL A 361 18.59 -4.24 -10.55
CA VAL A 361 17.47 -3.98 -9.64
C VAL A 361 16.69 -2.72 -10.04
N ILE A 362 17.40 -1.64 -10.41
CA ILE A 362 16.81 -0.38 -10.90
C ILE A 362 17.30 -0.18 -12.34
N HIS A 363 16.53 -0.67 -13.28
CA HIS A 363 16.85 -0.66 -14.70
C HIS A 363 17.07 0.77 -15.24
N PRO A 364 17.94 0.94 -16.24
CA PRO A 364 18.05 2.19 -16.97
C PRO A 364 16.77 2.46 -17.79
N TRP A 365 16.51 3.73 -18.08
CA TRP A 365 15.28 4.17 -18.76
C TRP A 365 15.15 3.62 -20.19
N ASP A 366 16.23 3.44 -20.90
CA ASP A 366 16.31 2.91 -22.25
C ASP A 366 16.31 1.38 -22.33
N ASN A 367 16.31 0.71 -21.17
CA ASN A 367 16.18 -0.75 -21.07
C ASN A 367 15.30 -1.12 -19.85
N PRO A 368 14.02 -0.69 -19.84
CA PRO A 368 13.12 -0.93 -18.72
C PRO A 368 12.68 -2.40 -18.63
N VAL A 369 12.07 -2.77 -17.50
CA VAL A 369 11.40 -4.08 -17.34
C VAL A 369 10.19 -4.18 -18.27
N HIS A 370 9.39 -3.10 -18.32
CA HIS A 370 8.26 -2.92 -19.23
C HIS A 370 8.23 -1.46 -19.71
N GLU A 371 7.81 -1.25 -20.95
CA GLU A 371 7.72 0.08 -21.58
C GLU A 371 6.66 0.99 -20.91
N THR A 372 5.69 0.40 -20.24
CA THR A 372 4.63 1.10 -19.49
C THR A 372 4.70 0.75 -18.02
N GLY A 373 3.92 1.47 -17.20
CA GLY A 373 3.89 1.29 -15.75
C GLY A 373 3.42 -0.09 -15.31
N GLY A 374 3.88 -0.52 -14.13
CA GLY A 374 3.56 -1.84 -13.59
C GLY A 374 2.11 -2.02 -13.14
N ILE A 375 1.28 -0.97 -13.20
CA ILE A 375 -0.18 -1.04 -12.95
C ILE A 375 -0.90 -0.50 -14.19
N ALA A 376 -1.92 -1.21 -14.66
CA ALA A 376 -2.80 -0.77 -15.75
C ALA A 376 -4.24 -0.59 -15.27
N VAL A 377 -4.92 0.38 -15.85
CA VAL A 377 -6.36 0.63 -15.68
C VAL A 377 -7.10 0.07 -16.90
N LEU A 378 -8.14 -0.74 -16.66
CA LEU A 378 -8.95 -1.27 -17.74
C LEU A 378 -10.39 -0.75 -17.63
N LYS A 379 -10.99 -0.39 -18.77
CA LYS A 379 -12.37 0.07 -18.91
C LYS A 379 -13.09 -0.71 -20.00
N GLY A 380 -14.40 -0.72 -19.94
CA GLY A 380 -15.27 -1.36 -20.92
C GLY A 380 -16.66 -1.57 -20.34
N ASN A 381 -17.51 -2.27 -21.08
CA ASN A 381 -18.88 -2.54 -20.62
C ASN A 381 -18.93 -3.40 -19.34
N LEU A 382 -17.84 -4.11 -19.00
CA LEU A 382 -17.72 -4.89 -17.76
C LEU A 382 -17.18 -4.05 -16.60
N ALA A 383 -16.46 -2.96 -16.88
CA ALA A 383 -15.88 -2.05 -15.89
C ALA A 383 -16.06 -0.59 -16.34
N GLU A 384 -17.30 -0.10 -16.28
CA GLU A 384 -17.70 1.24 -16.78
C GLU A 384 -16.91 2.37 -16.08
N ASP A 385 -16.72 2.27 -14.75
CA ASP A 385 -15.93 3.23 -13.95
C ASP A 385 -14.44 2.85 -13.85
N GLY A 386 -14.06 1.69 -14.38
CA GLY A 386 -12.71 1.18 -14.40
C GLY A 386 -12.47 -0.03 -13.51
N SER A 387 -11.29 -0.60 -13.68
CA SER A 387 -10.71 -1.70 -12.90
C SER A 387 -9.20 -1.57 -12.95
N VAL A 388 -8.48 -2.33 -12.11
CA VAL A 388 -7.02 -2.25 -12.03
C VAL A 388 -6.38 -3.63 -12.06
N VAL A 389 -5.22 -3.72 -12.70
CA VAL A 389 -4.40 -4.94 -12.73
C VAL A 389 -2.93 -4.59 -12.50
N LYS A 390 -2.22 -5.46 -11.77
CA LYS A 390 -0.77 -5.38 -11.64
C LYS A 390 -0.12 -5.93 -12.91
N ALA A 391 -0.07 -5.11 -13.96
CA ALA A 391 0.40 -5.49 -15.30
C ALA A 391 1.81 -6.05 -15.28
N GLY A 392 2.69 -5.49 -14.45
CA GLY A 392 4.07 -5.97 -14.29
C GLY A 392 4.21 -7.39 -13.69
N ALA A 393 3.12 -7.98 -13.20
CA ALA A 393 3.09 -9.36 -12.69
C ALA A 393 2.32 -10.32 -13.62
N VAL A 394 1.89 -9.86 -14.79
CA VAL A 394 1.16 -10.67 -15.79
C VAL A 394 2.15 -11.25 -16.79
N ASP A 395 2.01 -12.55 -17.12
CA ASP A 395 2.79 -13.17 -18.17
C ASP A 395 2.44 -12.56 -19.54
N ALA A 396 3.42 -12.44 -20.42
CA ALA A 396 3.24 -11.81 -21.74
C ALA A 396 2.10 -12.45 -22.56
N ASP A 397 1.92 -13.77 -22.45
CA ASP A 397 0.88 -14.51 -23.17
C ASP A 397 -0.53 -14.22 -22.62
N MET A 398 -0.64 -13.68 -21.39
CA MET A 398 -1.90 -13.33 -20.71
C MET A 398 -2.23 -11.84 -20.75
N LEU A 399 -1.39 -11.00 -21.38
CA LEU A 399 -1.70 -9.57 -21.54
C LEU A 399 -2.95 -9.34 -22.40
N VAL A 400 -3.21 -10.25 -23.36
CA VAL A 400 -4.44 -10.30 -24.15
C VAL A 400 -5.05 -11.68 -24.00
N HIS A 401 -6.23 -11.76 -23.40
CA HIS A 401 -6.90 -13.03 -23.11
C HIS A 401 -8.39 -12.96 -23.43
N SER A 402 -8.94 -14.06 -23.91
CA SER A 402 -10.39 -14.22 -24.15
C SER A 402 -10.80 -15.61 -23.69
N GLY A 403 -11.76 -15.69 -22.78
CA GLY A 403 -12.16 -16.98 -22.24
C GLY A 403 -13.57 -17.00 -21.63
N PRO A 404 -14.11 -18.21 -21.40
CA PRO A 404 -15.41 -18.37 -20.79
C PRO A 404 -15.37 -18.06 -19.29
N ALA A 405 -16.37 -17.33 -18.82
CA ALA A 405 -16.54 -17.01 -17.42
C ALA A 405 -16.87 -18.25 -16.57
N LYS A 406 -16.29 -18.30 -15.37
CA LYS A 406 -16.69 -19.17 -14.26
C LYS A 406 -17.05 -18.29 -13.09
N VAL A 407 -18.33 -18.20 -12.76
CA VAL A 407 -18.88 -17.17 -11.88
C VAL A 407 -19.11 -17.68 -10.47
N PHE A 408 -18.59 -16.97 -9.48
CA PHE A 408 -18.70 -17.27 -8.05
C PHE A 408 -19.17 -16.02 -7.29
N ASN A 409 -20.00 -16.23 -6.27
CA ASN A 409 -20.56 -15.13 -5.49
C ASN A 409 -19.81 -14.85 -4.17
N SER A 410 -18.70 -15.54 -3.97
CA SER A 410 -17.79 -15.32 -2.84
C SER A 410 -16.39 -15.87 -3.14
N GLU A 411 -15.38 -15.44 -2.36
CA GLU A 411 -14.04 -16.01 -2.40
C GLU A 411 -14.06 -17.50 -2.07
N GLU A 412 -14.86 -17.91 -1.08
CA GLU A 412 -14.95 -19.28 -0.60
C GLU A 412 -15.42 -20.24 -1.71
N GLU A 413 -16.48 -19.86 -2.46
CA GLU A 413 -16.97 -20.64 -3.59
C GLU A 413 -15.89 -20.79 -4.68
N ALA A 414 -15.18 -19.71 -4.99
CA ALA A 414 -14.11 -19.72 -5.98
C ALA A 414 -12.94 -20.62 -5.55
N VAL A 415 -12.50 -20.53 -4.28
CA VAL A 415 -11.44 -21.35 -3.71
C VAL A 415 -11.82 -22.83 -3.75
N GLU A 416 -13.07 -23.19 -3.38
CA GLU A 416 -13.57 -24.57 -3.47
C GLU A 416 -13.56 -25.08 -4.92
N ALA A 417 -13.94 -24.25 -5.88
CA ALA A 417 -13.95 -24.63 -7.30
C ALA A 417 -12.53 -24.82 -7.86
N ILE A 418 -11.59 -23.94 -7.49
CA ILE A 418 -10.18 -24.03 -7.89
C ILE A 418 -9.56 -25.31 -7.34
N THR A 419 -9.67 -25.55 -6.02
CA THR A 419 -9.14 -26.75 -5.37
C THR A 419 -9.81 -28.04 -5.85
N GLY A 420 -11.10 -27.98 -6.17
CA GLY A 420 -11.87 -29.08 -6.74
C GLY A 420 -11.57 -29.39 -8.21
N GLY A 421 -10.60 -28.69 -8.84
CA GLY A 421 -10.23 -28.91 -10.24
C GLY A 421 -11.30 -28.55 -11.27
N LYS A 422 -12.23 -27.65 -10.91
CA LYS A 422 -13.30 -27.19 -11.81
C LYS A 422 -12.84 -26.08 -12.76
N ILE A 423 -11.70 -25.46 -12.48
CA ILE A 423 -11.09 -24.41 -13.30
C ILE A 423 -10.08 -25.05 -14.23
N VAL A 424 -10.17 -24.73 -15.50
CA VAL A 424 -9.32 -25.28 -16.57
C VAL A 424 -8.64 -24.17 -17.35
N LYS A 425 -7.64 -24.53 -18.14
CA LYS A 425 -6.93 -23.58 -19.02
C LYS A 425 -7.92 -22.83 -19.93
N GLY A 426 -7.73 -21.54 -20.03
CA GLY A 426 -8.55 -20.63 -20.81
C GLY A 426 -9.73 -20.01 -20.05
N ASP A 427 -10.08 -20.47 -18.86
CA ASP A 427 -11.19 -19.91 -18.08
C ASP A 427 -10.87 -18.49 -17.55
N VAL A 428 -11.94 -17.72 -17.36
CA VAL A 428 -11.92 -16.44 -16.62
C VAL A 428 -12.76 -16.60 -15.36
N VAL A 429 -12.10 -16.64 -14.22
CA VAL A 429 -12.73 -16.76 -12.89
C VAL A 429 -13.30 -15.41 -12.47
N VAL A 430 -14.60 -15.32 -12.24
CA VAL A 430 -15.31 -14.10 -11.82
C VAL A 430 -15.78 -14.25 -10.39
N ILE A 431 -15.21 -13.45 -9.47
CA ILE A 431 -15.58 -13.42 -8.04
C ILE A 431 -16.28 -12.10 -7.78
N ARG A 432 -17.57 -12.15 -7.51
CA ARG A 432 -18.42 -10.97 -7.34
C ARG A 432 -19.06 -10.89 -5.95
N TYR A 433 -19.60 -9.71 -5.61
CA TYR A 433 -20.14 -9.37 -4.29
C TYR A 433 -19.07 -9.31 -3.18
N GLU A 434 -17.84 -9.00 -3.57
CA GLU A 434 -16.72 -8.74 -2.65
C GLU A 434 -16.31 -7.25 -2.64
N GLY A 435 -17.06 -6.40 -3.35
CA GLY A 435 -16.91 -4.95 -3.33
C GLY A 435 -17.40 -4.31 -2.02
N PRO A 436 -17.29 -2.97 -1.90
CA PRO A 436 -17.58 -2.25 -0.63
C PRO A 436 -18.99 -2.49 -0.09
N LYS A 437 -19.99 -2.61 -0.95
CA LYS A 437 -21.40 -2.82 -0.60
C LYS A 437 -21.77 -4.30 -0.57
N GLY A 438 -21.24 -5.08 -1.51
CA GLY A 438 -21.54 -6.52 -1.64
C GLY A 438 -20.85 -7.36 -0.59
N GLY A 439 -19.56 -7.12 -0.37
CA GLY A 439 -18.73 -7.74 0.64
C GLY A 439 -18.25 -6.69 1.65
N PRO A 440 -19.02 -6.34 2.70
CA PRO A 440 -18.64 -5.29 3.63
C PRO A 440 -17.20 -5.45 4.14
N GLY A 441 -16.41 -4.37 4.03
CA GLY A 441 -14.97 -4.38 4.26
C GLY A 441 -14.14 -4.57 3.00
N MET A 442 -14.74 -4.85 1.83
CA MET A 442 -14.06 -5.01 0.53
C MET A 442 -12.77 -5.80 0.70
N ARG A 443 -12.90 -7.08 1.07
CA ARG A 443 -11.75 -7.93 1.43
C ARG A 443 -10.71 -8.00 0.31
N GLU A 444 -9.48 -8.21 0.71
CA GLU A 444 -8.34 -8.42 -0.16
C GLU A 444 -8.08 -9.91 -0.29
N MET A 445 -8.09 -10.43 -1.51
CA MET A 445 -7.97 -11.86 -1.78
C MET A 445 -6.56 -12.18 -2.29
N LEU A 446 -5.96 -13.23 -1.76
CA LEU A 446 -4.69 -13.78 -2.22
C LEU A 446 -4.81 -15.28 -2.52
N THR A 447 -5.63 -15.99 -1.76
CA THR A 447 -5.76 -17.45 -1.88
C THR A 447 -6.16 -17.89 -3.28
N PRO A 448 -7.21 -17.34 -3.93
CA PRO A 448 -7.59 -17.76 -5.29
C PRO A 448 -6.42 -17.61 -6.28
N THR A 449 -5.73 -16.48 -6.23
CA THR A 449 -4.63 -16.16 -7.17
C THR A 449 -3.38 -17.00 -6.91
N SER A 450 -3.02 -17.21 -5.64
CA SER A 450 -1.87 -18.04 -5.27
C SER A 450 -2.09 -19.51 -5.56
N MET A 451 -3.34 -20.01 -5.42
CA MET A 451 -3.68 -21.38 -5.79
C MET A 451 -3.58 -21.60 -7.29
N ILE A 452 -4.14 -20.69 -8.10
CA ILE A 452 -4.00 -20.72 -9.57
C ILE A 452 -2.50 -20.76 -9.94
N ALA A 453 -1.68 -19.90 -9.32
CA ALA A 453 -0.24 -19.88 -9.54
C ALA A 453 0.46 -21.17 -9.07
N GLY A 454 0.10 -21.66 -7.88
CA GLY A 454 0.64 -22.91 -7.33
C GLY A 454 0.29 -24.14 -8.17
N MET A 455 -0.86 -24.14 -8.84
CA MET A 455 -1.29 -25.19 -9.78
C MET A 455 -0.71 -25.01 -11.19
N GLY A 456 0.12 -23.99 -11.44
CA GLY A 456 0.72 -23.72 -12.75
C GLY A 456 -0.27 -23.23 -13.81
N LEU A 457 -1.38 -22.63 -13.40
CA LEU A 457 -2.44 -22.11 -14.27
C LEU A 457 -2.40 -20.59 -14.45
N ASP A 458 -1.47 -19.89 -13.82
CA ASP A 458 -1.31 -18.44 -13.87
C ASP A 458 -0.99 -17.87 -15.27
N LYS A 459 -0.59 -18.74 -16.19
CA LYS A 459 -0.36 -18.43 -17.62
C LYS A 459 -1.53 -18.80 -18.53
N ASP A 460 -2.62 -19.29 -17.99
CA ASP A 460 -3.75 -19.82 -18.78
C ASP A 460 -5.11 -19.35 -18.26
N VAL A 461 -5.19 -18.84 -17.03
CA VAL A 461 -6.43 -18.46 -16.34
C VAL A 461 -6.35 -17.02 -15.86
N ALA A 462 -7.38 -16.23 -16.15
CA ALA A 462 -7.54 -14.89 -15.61
C ALA A 462 -8.56 -14.87 -14.46
N LEU A 463 -8.43 -13.90 -13.56
CA LEU A 463 -9.35 -13.66 -12.44
C LEU A 463 -9.90 -12.24 -12.48
N LEU A 464 -11.18 -12.06 -12.18
CA LEU A 464 -11.87 -10.78 -12.07
C LEU A 464 -12.59 -10.67 -10.73
N THR A 465 -12.62 -9.48 -10.14
CA THR A 465 -13.41 -9.23 -8.93
C THR A 465 -13.82 -7.77 -8.80
N ASP A 466 -14.99 -7.53 -8.22
CA ASP A 466 -15.39 -6.23 -7.70
C ASP A 466 -14.81 -5.92 -6.30
N GLY A 467 -14.17 -6.92 -5.68
CA GLY A 467 -13.33 -6.79 -4.51
C GLY A 467 -11.89 -6.37 -4.85
N ARG A 468 -10.91 -6.87 -4.09
CA ARG A 468 -9.49 -6.56 -4.27
C ARG A 468 -8.66 -7.84 -4.34
N PHE A 469 -7.57 -7.78 -5.12
CA PHE A 469 -6.50 -8.76 -5.00
C PHE A 469 -5.31 -8.18 -4.23
N SER A 470 -4.60 -9.03 -3.51
CA SER A 470 -3.42 -8.66 -2.74
C SER A 470 -2.30 -8.11 -3.65
N GLY A 471 -1.51 -7.18 -3.12
CA GLY A 471 -0.29 -6.72 -3.76
C GLY A 471 0.75 -7.83 -3.99
N ALA A 472 0.60 -8.97 -3.32
CA ALA A 472 1.41 -10.19 -3.51
C ALA A 472 0.92 -11.07 -4.67
N THR A 473 -0.16 -10.71 -5.35
CA THR A 473 -0.74 -11.44 -6.48
C THR A 473 0.15 -11.34 -7.73
N ARG A 474 0.25 -12.45 -8.46
CA ARG A 474 0.76 -12.50 -9.85
C ARG A 474 -0.28 -13.16 -10.77
N GLY A 475 -0.08 -12.97 -12.09
CA GLY A 475 -1.01 -13.41 -13.13
C GLY A 475 -2.05 -12.34 -13.47
N ALA A 476 -2.91 -12.64 -14.46
CA ALA A 476 -3.96 -11.74 -14.96
C ALA A 476 -5.12 -11.63 -13.95
N SER A 477 -4.90 -10.88 -12.87
CA SER A 477 -5.84 -10.71 -11.75
C SER A 477 -6.33 -9.26 -11.70
N ILE A 478 -7.53 -9.02 -12.22
CA ILE A 478 -8.14 -7.70 -12.39
C ILE A 478 -9.09 -7.45 -11.21
N GLY A 479 -8.75 -6.50 -10.36
CA GLY A 479 -9.55 -6.10 -9.20
C GLY A 479 -10.25 -4.77 -9.38
N HIS A 480 -11.04 -4.38 -8.35
CA HIS A 480 -11.76 -3.11 -8.28
C HIS A 480 -12.71 -2.88 -9.46
N VAL A 481 -13.28 -3.96 -10.04
CA VAL A 481 -14.23 -3.83 -11.15
C VAL A 481 -15.42 -2.98 -10.70
N SER A 482 -15.60 -1.84 -11.34
CA SER A 482 -16.60 -0.85 -10.95
C SER A 482 -17.48 -0.46 -12.13
N PRO A 483 -18.80 -0.31 -11.89
CA PRO A 483 -19.54 -0.47 -10.62
C PRO A 483 -19.56 -1.92 -10.12
N GLU A 484 -19.55 -2.10 -8.77
CA GLU A 484 -19.62 -3.43 -8.15
C GLU A 484 -20.96 -4.14 -8.40
N ALA A 485 -21.01 -5.47 -8.24
CA ALA A 485 -22.20 -6.27 -8.44
C ALA A 485 -23.38 -5.83 -7.55
N ALA A 486 -23.13 -5.54 -6.27
CA ALA A 486 -24.16 -5.10 -5.34
C ALA A 486 -24.72 -3.70 -5.63
N ALA A 487 -24.01 -2.90 -6.43
CA ALA A 487 -24.47 -1.61 -6.96
C ALA A 487 -25.20 -1.74 -8.32
N GLY A 488 -25.26 -2.94 -8.90
CA GLY A 488 -25.90 -3.20 -10.21
C GLY A 488 -24.93 -3.06 -11.39
N GLY A 489 -23.62 -3.10 -11.15
CA GLY A 489 -22.61 -3.13 -12.21
C GLY A 489 -22.78 -4.34 -13.13
N THR A 490 -22.19 -4.29 -14.33
CA THR A 490 -22.30 -5.36 -15.32
C THR A 490 -21.77 -6.70 -14.83
N ILE A 491 -20.79 -6.70 -13.92
CA ILE A 491 -20.27 -7.92 -13.29
C ILE A 491 -21.36 -8.75 -12.58
N ALA A 492 -22.45 -8.11 -12.10
CA ALA A 492 -23.58 -8.79 -11.46
C ALA A 492 -24.35 -9.71 -12.41
N VAL A 493 -24.30 -9.44 -13.71
CA VAL A 493 -25.10 -10.14 -14.74
C VAL A 493 -24.28 -11.05 -15.65
N VAL A 494 -23.00 -11.23 -15.34
CA VAL A 494 -22.16 -12.24 -16.00
C VAL A 494 -22.71 -13.62 -15.66
N GLU A 495 -22.84 -14.49 -16.65
CA GLU A 495 -23.30 -15.88 -16.52
C GLU A 495 -22.16 -16.85 -16.87
N ASP A 496 -22.20 -18.05 -16.32
CA ASP A 496 -21.23 -19.10 -16.66
C ASP A 496 -21.20 -19.36 -18.17
N GLY A 497 -20.00 -19.32 -18.74
CA GLY A 497 -19.77 -19.53 -20.17
C GLY A 497 -19.83 -18.26 -21.02
N ASP A 498 -20.23 -17.11 -20.48
CA ASP A 498 -20.08 -15.83 -21.18
C ASP A 498 -18.61 -15.58 -21.51
N ILE A 499 -18.34 -15.07 -22.70
CA ILE A 499 -16.96 -14.76 -23.09
C ILE A 499 -16.58 -13.38 -22.55
N ILE A 500 -15.43 -13.35 -21.88
CA ILE A 500 -14.81 -12.12 -21.38
C ILE A 500 -13.52 -11.86 -22.16
N ASN A 501 -13.41 -10.65 -22.70
CA ASN A 501 -12.24 -10.16 -23.42
C ASN A 501 -11.43 -9.22 -22.53
N ILE A 502 -10.15 -9.54 -22.36
CA ILE A 502 -9.17 -8.77 -21.59
C ILE A 502 -8.07 -8.32 -22.56
N ASP A 503 -7.81 -7.02 -22.61
CA ASP A 503 -6.72 -6.43 -23.40
C ASP A 503 -6.01 -5.38 -22.54
N ILE A 504 -5.04 -5.84 -21.76
CA ILE A 504 -4.30 -5.01 -20.81
C ILE A 504 -3.53 -3.90 -21.53
N PRO A 505 -2.80 -4.15 -22.63
CA PRO A 505 -2.09 -3.10 -23.37
C PRO A 505 -2.98 -1.96 -23.86
N ASN A 506 -4.22 -2.26 -24.24
CA ASN A 506 -5.19 -1.27 -24.72
C ASN A 506 -6.18 -0.81 -23.64
N GLY A 507 -6.00 -1.22 -22.38
CA GLY A 507 -6.84 -0.83 -21.26
C GLY A 507 -8.29 -1.26 -21.37
N LYS A 508 -8.59 -2.45 -21.93
CA LYS A 508 -9.95 -2.92 -22.19
C LYS A 508 -10.36 -4.12 -21.38
N LEU A 509 -11.60 -4.10 -20.89
CA LEU A 509 -12.26 -5.20 -20.20
C LEU A 509 -13.71 -5.28 -20.64
N GLU A 510 -14.05 -6.30 -21.42
CA GLU A 510 -15.35 -6.38 -22.10
C GLU A 510 -16.03 -7.75 -21.91
N LEU A 511 -17.32 -7.71 -21.64
CA LEU A 511 -18.22 -8.85 -21.73
C LEU A 511 -18.74 -8.93 -23.17
N ALA A 512 -18.51 -10.04 -23.86
CA ALA A 512 -18.93 -10.26 -25.25
C ALA A 512 -20.40 -10.64 -25.34
N VAL A 513 -21.25 -9.80 -24.76
CA VAL A 513 -22.71 -9.90 -24.75
C VAL A 513 -23.27 -8.55 -25.24
N SER A 514 -24.37 -8.57 -26.03
CA SER A 514 -24.90 -7.32 -26.55
C SER A 514 -25.46 -6.41 -25.46
N ASP A 515 -25.45 -5.10 -25.70
CA ASP A 515 -25.92 -4.10 -24.72
C ASP A 515 -27.42 -4.33 -24.39
N GLU A 516 -28.23 -4.78 -25.35
CA GLU A 516 -29.64 -5.10 -25.13
C GLU A 516 -29.80 -6.29 -24.17
N GLU A 517 -28.95 -7.30 -24.30
CA GLU A 517 -28.97 -8.47 -23.42
C GLU A 517 -28.45 -8.12 -22.03
N ILE A 518 -27.37 -7.32 -21.92
CA ILE A 518 -26.88 -6.79 -20.63
C ILE A 518 -28.00 -6.00 -19.94
N ALA A 519 -28.69 -5.11 -20.67
CA ALA A 519 -29.78 -4.33 -20.12
C ALA A 519 -30.95 -5.22 -19.67
N ARG A 520 -31.29 -6.26 -20.44
CA ARG A 520 -32.32 -7.24 -20.09
C ARG A 520 -31.96 -7.99 -18.81
N ARG A 521 -30.73 -8.46 -18.70
CA ARG A 521 -30.23 -9.15 -17.50
C ARG A 521 -30.20 -8.21 -16.28
N LYS A 522 -29.73 -6.95 -16.44
CA LYS A 522 -29.76 -5.93 -15.37
C LYS A 522 -31.19 -5.64 -14.89
N ALA A 523 -32.16 -5.56 -15.78
CA ALA A 523 -33.56 -5.34 -15.43
C ALA A 523 -34.21 -6.53 -14.66
N ALA A 524 -33.67 -7.72 -14.81
CA ALA A 524 -34.11 -8.93 -14.10
C ALA A 524 -33.40 -9.13 -12.73
N LEU A 525 -32.38 -8.32 -12.41
CA LEU A 525 -31.66 -8.42 -11.14
C LEU A 525 -32.62 -8.18 -9.96
N LYS A 526 -32.56 -9.07 -9.00
CA LYS A 526 -33.20 -8.84 -7.70
C LYS A 526 -32.36 -7.86 -6.87
N PRO A 527 -33.01 -7.02 -6.04
CA PRO A 527 -32.27 -6.18 -5.12
C PRO A 527 -31.30 -7.01 -4.27
N PHE A 528 -30.03 -6.59 -4.22
CA PHE A 528 -29.02 -7.24 -3.39
C PHE A 528 -29.43 -7.14 -1.92
N LYS A 529 -29.39 -8.26 -1.22
CA LYS A 529 -29.52 -8.33 0.23
C LYS A 529 -28.17 -8.70 0.80
N SER A 530 -27.60 -7.81 1.59
CA SER A 530 -26.41 -8.13 2.38
C SER A 530 -26.73 -9.26 3.35
N ASN A 531 -25.87 -10.23 3.44
CA ASN A 531 -25.94 -11.32 4.43
C ASN A 531 -25.57 -10.81 5.83
#